data_caf93fa753695ca543894a37a3d59e0d
#
_entry.id   caf93fa753695ca543894a37a3d59e0d
#
_cell.length_a   1.000
_cell.length_b   1.000
_cell.length_c   1.000
_cell.angle_alpha   90.00
_cell.angle_beta   90.00
_cell.angle_gamma   90.00
#
_symmetry.space_group_name_H-M   'P 1'
#
loop_
_entity.id
_entity.type
_entity.pdbx_description
1 polymer ?
#
loop_
_entity_poly.entity_id
_entity_poly.type
_entity_poly.pdbx_seq_one_letter_code
_entity_poly.pdbx_strand_id
1 'polypeptide(L)'
;MRKIQFLVAFVALLFGTNFSFAQISVGAKVGSYTSFIDVTEAAEGLTQNIEGLTTTSFGITSEIGLSDNFAIQPELLFTTKGFKVNEGLNFNLGGFPIPAGVTARTKINYLELPVLAKYKFGNEGLRFNVTAGPVLGYATNGQLDTRANLLFDINPIKTNIDLDALNYERLEISASIGAGMEYETGNGQLFADARYVHGFSDLYNAPVVDLNLRNRGVGITVGYRVNL
;
A
#
# COMPACT_ATOMS: atom_id res chain seq x y z
N MET A 1 -16.88 -8.83 -16.25
CA MET A 1 -17.45 -7.66 -16.92
C MET A 1 -18.43 -6.88 -16.02
N ARG A 2 -19.40 -7.48 -15.33
CA ARG A 2 -20.33 -6.76 -14.43
C ARG A 2 -19.63 -5.98 -13.30
N LYS A 3 -18.58 -6.52 -12.68
CA LYS A 3 -17.82 -5.85 -11.60
C LYS A 3 -17.14 -4.55 -12.05
N ILE A 4 -16.63 -4.50 -13.29
CA ILE A 4 -16.01 -3.28 -13.86
C ILE A 4 -17.06 -2.21 -14.15
N GLN A 5 -18.26 -2.61 -14.59
CA GLN A 5 -19.36 -1.69 -14.85
C GLN A 5 -19.87 -1.02 -13.58
N PHE A 6 -19.91 -1.74 -12.44
CA PHE A 6 -20.22 -1.15 -11.14
C PHE A 6 -19.16 -0.15 -10.68
N LEU A 7 -17.87 -0.44 -10.91
CA LEU A 7 -16.78 0.48 -10.59
C LEU A 7 -16.87 1.77 -11.42
N VAL A 8 -17.10 1.64 -12.72
CA VAL A 8 -17.27 2.79 -13.63
C VAL A 8 -18.52 3.60 -13.28
N ALA A 9 -19.63 2.94 -12.95
CA ALA A 9 -20.85 3.61 -12.51
C ALA A 9 -20.68 4.34 -11.17
N PHE A 10 -19.95 3.74 -10.21
CA PHE A 10 -19.65 4.38 -8.93
C PHE A 10 -18.74 5.60 -9.10
N VAL A 11 -17.71 5.51 -9.94
CA VAL A 11 -16.86 6.65 -10.29
C VAL A 11 -17.66 7.74 -11.01
N ALA A 12 -18.53 7.39 -11.96
CA ALA A 12 -19.39 8.35 -12.65
C ALA A 12 -20.40 9.04 -11.71
N LEU A 13 -20.89 8.33 -10.69
CA LEU A 13 -21.80 8.90 -9.69
C LEU A 13 -21.09 9.95 -8.81
N LEU A 14 -19.80 9.77 -8.53
CA LEU A 14 -18.98 10.73 -7.77
C LEU A 14 -18.75 12.04 -8.55
N PHE A 15 -18.76 12.00 -9.89
CA PHE A 15 -18.58 13.19 -10.75
C PHE A 15 -19.90 13.83 -11.19
N GLY A 16 -21.06 13.19 -10.94
CA GLY A 16 -22.37 13.63 -11.44
C GLY A 16 -23.12 14.65 -10.59
N THR A 17 -22.63 15.04 -9.42
CA THR A 17 -23.27 16.02 -8.55
C THR A 17 -22.67 17.41 -8.78
N ASN A 18 -23.51 18.41 -9.07
CA ASN A 18 -23.10 19.81 -9.17
C ASN A 18 -22.66 20.33 -7.78
N PHE A 19 -21.38 20.16 -7.43
CA PHE A 19 -20.77 20.76 -6.24
C PHE A 19 -20.50 22.23 -6.53
N SER A 20 -21.49 23.09 -6.29
CA SER A 20 -21.44 24.52 -6.63
C SER A 20 -20.45 25.34 -5.75
N PHE A 21 -19.78 24.72 -4.77
CA PHE A 21 -18.85 25.38 -3.83
C PHE A 21 -17.64 24.51 -3.45
N ALA A 22 -17.41 23.41 -4.12
CA ALA A 22 -16.30 22.53 -3.77
C ALA A 22 -14.98 23.15 -4.21
N GLN A 23 -14.14 23.58 -3.26
CA GLN A 23 -12.75 23.85 -3.54
C GLN A 23 -12.07 22.53 -3.90
N ILE A 24 -11.64 22.40 -5.14
CA ILE A 24 -10.93 21.21 -5.62
C ILE A 24 -9.45 21.52 -5.65
N SER A 25 -8.65 20.65 -5.08
CA SER A 25 -7.21 20.68 -5.26
C SER A 25 -6.72 19.34 -5.81
N VAL A 26 -5.67 19.38 -6.63
CA VAL A 26 -5.06 18.20 -7.25
C VAL A 26 -3.57 18.25 -7.07
N GLY A 27 -2.95 17.11 -6.81
CA GLY A 27 -1.52 17.05 -6.59
C GLY A 27 -0.91 15.67 -6.71
N ALA A 28 0.35 15.60 -6.35
CA ALA A 28 1.12 14.37 -6.33
C ALA A 28 1.67 14.10 -4.93
N LYS A 29 1.87 12.82 -4.65
CA LYS A 29 2.47 12.36 -3.39
C LYS A 29 3.44 11.21 -3.63
N VAL A 30 4.42 11.11 -2.75
CA VAL A 30 5.40 10.03 -2.71
C VAL A 30 5.73 9.72 -1.25
N GLY A 31 6.07 8.48 -0.99
CA GLY A 31 6.46 8.07 0.35
C GLY A 31 6.93 6.64 0.45
N SER A 32 7.07 6.21 1.68
CA SER A 32 7.45 4.86 2.06
C SER A 32 6.22 4.09 2.53
N TYR A 33 6.12 2.83 2.14
CA TYR A 33 5.08 1.91 2.57
C TYR A 33 5.72 0.62 3.06
N THR A 34 5.44 0.25 4.31
CA THR A 34 5.88 -1.02 4.89
C THR A 34 4.69 -1.96 4.95
N SER A 35 4.73 -3.04 4.19
CA SER A 35 3.71 -4.08 4.17
C SER A 35 4.07 -5.24 5.07
N PHE A 36 3.05 -5.85 5.67
CA PHE A 36 3.11 -7.07 6.47
C PHE A 36 2.06 -8.04 5.95
N ILE A 37 2.33 -9.33 6.07
CA ILE A 37 1.33 -10.36 5.84
C ILE A 37 0.83 -10.85 7.19
N ASP A 38 -0.48 -10.89 7.33
CA ASP A 38 -1.18 -11.57 8.41
C ASP A 38 -1.48 -12.98 7.97
N VAL A 39 -1.08 -13.95 8.78
CA VAL A 39 -1.23 -15.38 8.49
C VAL A 39 -2.08 -15.98 9.60
N THR A 40 -3.05 -16.81 9.27
CA THR A 40 -3.88 -17.52 10.24
C THR A 40 -3.04 -18.47 11.10
N GLU A 41 -3.49 -18.72 12.34
CA GLU A 41 -2.84 -19.56 13.37
C GLU A 41 -2.37 -20.94 12.85
N ALA A 42 -3.05 -21.50 11.85
CA ALA A 42 -2.67 -22.78 11.23
C ALA A 42 -1.29 -22.77 10.53
N ALA A 43 -0.75 -21.61 10.22
CA ALA A 43 0.53 -21.44 9.54
C ALA A 43 1.59 -20.72 10.38
N GLU A 44 1.34 -20.44 11.67
CA GLU A 44 2.28 -19.72 12.55
C GLU A 44 3.67 -20.37 12.61
N GLY A 45 3.74 -21.70 12.53
CA GLY A 45 5.03 -22.41 12.50
C GLY A 45 5.89 -22.14 11.25
N LEU A 46 5.28 -21.65 10.15
CA LEU A 46 5.96 -21.33 8.90
C LEU A 46 6.36 -19.84 8.82
N THR A 47 5.92 -19.01 9.77
CA THR A 47 6.04 -17.55 9.69
C THR A 47 7.18 -16.97 10.50
N GLN A 48 7.93 -17.77 11.25
CA GLN A 48 8.98 -17.30 12.17
C GLN A 48 10.05 -16.43 11.50
N ASN A 49 10.22 -16.53 10.18
CA ASN A 49 11.23 -15.82 9.41
C ASN A 49 10.63 -14.81 8.42
N ILE A 50 9.30 -14.53 8.50
CA ILE A 50 8.64 -13.56 7.63
C ILE A 50 8.74 -12.17 8.25
N GLU A 51 9.34 -11.24 7.53
CA GLU A 51 9.48 -9.85 7.93
C GLU A 51 8.75 -8.92 6.96
N GLY A 52 8.34 -7.75 7.48
CA GLY A 52 7.74 -6.71 6.66
C GLY A 52 8.70 -6.20 5.57
N LEU A 53 8.13 -5.82 4.44
CA LEU A 53 8.86 -5.24 3.32
C LEU A 53 8.54 -3.77 3.18
N THR A 54 9.57 -2.93 3.31
CA THR A 54 9.46 -1.49 3.06
C THR A 54 9.75 -1.19 1.60
N THR A 55 8.84 -0.46 0.97
CA THR A 55 8.87 -0.11 -0.45
C THR A 55 8.48 1.36 -0.66
N THR A 56 8.43 1.81 -1.90
CA THR A 56 7.97 3.15 -2.26
C THR A 56 6.51 3.09 -2.73
N SER A 57 5.72 4.08 -2.32
CA SER A 57 4.39 4.37 -2.84
C SER A 57 4.37 5.78 -3.42
N PHE A 58 3.75 5.96 -4.59
CA PHE A 58 3.61 7.28 -5.22
C PHE A 58 2.32 7.34 -6.03
N GLY A 59 1.85 8.55 -6.30
CA GLY A 59 0.66 8.71 -7.13
C GLY A 59 0.10 10.12 -7.10
N ILE A 60 -1.13 10.21 -7.57
CA ILE A 60 -1.90 11.45 -7.60
C ILE A 60 -2.98 11.44 -6.51
N THR A 61 -3.28 12.61 -5.99
CA THR A 61 -4.30 12.82 -4.97
C THR A 61 -5.14 14.04 -5.35
N SER A 62 -6.42 13.98 -5.09
CA SER A 62 -7.31 15.14 -5.18
C SER A 62 -7.99 15.34 -3.84
N GLU A 63 -8.34 16.58 -3.52
CA GLU A 63 -9.20 16.90 -2.38
C GLU A 63 -10.38 17.71 -2.87
N ILE A 64 -11.57 17.28 -2.46
CA ILE A 64 -12.85 17.92 -2.76
C ILE A 64 -13.42 18.39 -1.43
N GLY A 65 -13.32 19.69 -1.16
CA GLY A 65 -13.85 20.30 0.05
C GLY A 65 -15.36 20.26 0.09
N LEU A 66 -15.94 19.69 1.13
CA LEU A 66 -17.40 19.67 1.36
C LEU A 66 -17.82 20.78 2.33
N SER A 67 -16.93 21.18 3.22
CA SER A 67 -17.04 22.29 4.16
C SER A 67 -15.64 22.70 4.61
N ASP A 68 -15.55 23.71 5.48
CA ASP A 68 -14.26 24.19 6.04
C ASP A 68 -13.45 23.09 6.71
N ASN A 69 -14.13 22.11 7.30
CA ASN A 69 -13.50 21.04 8.05
C ASN A 69 -13.59 19.66 7.37
N PHE A 70 -14.50 19.46 6.42
CA PHE A 70 -14.74 18.15 5.80
C PHE A 70 -14.37 18.17 4.32
N ALA A 71 -13.70 17.12 3.87
CA ALA A 71 -13.36 16.88 2.48
C ALA A 71 -13.46 15.38 2.13
N ILE A 72 -13.55 15.07 0.85
CA ILE A 72 -13.33 13.75 0.28
C ILE A 72 -11.99 13.79 -0.44
N GLN A 73 -11.17 12.76 -0.25
CA GLN A 73 -9.84 12.66 -0.85
C GLN A 73 -9.73 11.38 -1.66
N PRO A 74 -10.09 11.40 -2.96
CA PRO A 74 -9.80 10.32 -3.89
C PRO A 74 -8.33 10.36 -4.30
N GLU A 75 -7.73 9.18 -4.43
CA GLU A 75 -6.32 9.02 -4.83
C GLU A 75 -6.18 7.91 -5.87
N LEU A 76 -5.11 7.97 -6.65
CA LEU A 76 -4.65 6.88 -7.50
C LEU A 76 -3.17 6.67 -7.20
N LEU A 77 -2.85 5.52 -6.58
CA LEU A 77 -1.52 5.22 -6.08
C LEU A 77 -0.94 4.00 -6.78
N PHE A 78 0.35 4.03 -7.01
CA PHE A 78 1.15 2.88 -7.34
C PHE A 78 1.95 2.48 -6.10
N THR A 79 1.63 1.31 -5.54
CA THR A 79 2.21 0.81 -4.28
C THR A 79 2.75 -0.59 -4.50
N THR A 80 3.98 -0.85 -4.06
CA THR A 80 4.52 -2.20 -4.02
C THR A 80 4.28 -2.77 -2.62
N LYS A 81 3.63 -3.93 -2.54
CA LYS A 81 3.42 -4.69 -1.31
C LYS A 81 4.20 -5.99 -1.36
N GLY A 82 4.43 -6.60 -0.20
CA GLY A 82 5.09 -7.89 -0.14
C GLY A 82 5.69 -8.18 1.22
N PHE A 83 6.56 -9.17 1.23
CA PHE A 83 7.25 -9.62 2.43
C PHE A 83 8.65 -10.12 2.09
N LYS A 84 9.49 -10.26 3.09
CA LYS A 84 10.80 -10.88 2.97
C LYS A 84 10.89 -12.07 3.93
N VAL A 85 11.58 -13.11 3.47
CA VAL A 85 11.93 -14.28 4.27
C VAL A 85 13.44 -14.32 4.36
N ASN A 86 13.95 -14.41 5.57
CA ASN A 86 15.37 -14.54 5.84
C ASN A 86 15.66 -15.94 6.41
N GLU A 87 16.40 -16.77 5.67
CA GLU A 87 16.88 -18.07 6.10
C GLU A 87 18.38 -17.97 6.38
N GLY A 88 18.75 -18.06 7.65
CA GLY A 88 20.14 -18.13 8.08
C GLY A 88 20.64 -19.59 8.01
N LEU A 89 21.70 -19.83 7.27
CA LEU A 89 22.38 -21.11 7.22
C LEU A 89 23.71 -20.97 8.00
N ASN A 90 23.84 -21.71 9.09
CA ASN A 90 25.08 -21.72 9.86
C ASN A 90 25.94 -22.90 9.38
N PHE A 91 27.01 -22.61 8.66
CA PHE A 91 28.05 -23.58 8.29
C PHE A 91 29.26 -23.41 9.20
N ASN A 92 29.74 -24.52 9.78
CA ASN A 92 31.01 -24.56 10.47
C ASN A 92 32.06 -25.23 9.57
N LEU A 93 33.03 -24.46 9.10
CA LEU A 93 34.16 -24.97 8.35
C LEU A 93 35.43 -24.92 9.24
N GLY A 94 35.92 -26.05 9.66
CA GLY A 94 37.12 -26.12 10.49
C GLY A 94 37.03 -25.42 11.85
N GLY A 95 35.84 -25.31 12.44
CA GLY A 95 35.59 -24.62 13.72
C GLY A 95 35.34 -23.13 13.61
N PHE A 96 35.33 -22.56 12.39
CA PHE A 96 34.95 -21.17 12.14
C PHE A 96 33.52 -21.10 11.64
N PRO A 97 32.62 -20.32 12.29
CA PRO A 97 31.26 -20.11 11.80
C PRO A 97 31.30 -19.23 10.54
N ILE A 98 30.83 -19.76 9.43
CA ILE A 98 30.63 -19.00 8.19
C ILE A 98 29.19 -18.59 8.14
N PRO A 99 28.86 -17.27 8.27
CA PRO A 99 27.52 -16.81 8.09
C PRO A 99 27.11 -16.94 6.62
N ALA A 100 26.17 -17.82 6.35
CA ALA A 100 25.51 -17.91 5.05
C ALA A 100 24.03 -17.67 5.24
N GLY A 101 23.39 -17.07 4.27
CA GLY A 101 21.95 -16.80 4.33
C GLY A 101 21.34 -16.63 2.96
N VAL A 102 20.06 -16.95 2.87
CA VAL A 102 19.24 -16.67 1.69
C VAL A 102 18.14 -15.72 2.10
N THR A 103 18.02 -14.61 1.38
CA THR A 103 16.91 -13.67 1.54
C THR A 103 16.05 -13.73 0.30
N ALA A 104 14.79 -14.11 0.46
CA ALA A 104 13.77 -14.05 -0.58
C ALA A 104 12.81 -12.88 -0.31
N ARG A 105 12.60 -12.02 -1.31
CA ARG A 105 11.65 -10.89 -1.24
C ARG A 105 10.60 -11.07 -2.31
N THR A 106 9.37 -11.25 -1.87
CA THR A 106 8.21 -11.24 -2.76
C THR A 106 7.69 -9.82 -2.84
N LYS A 107 7.53 -9.31 -4.05
CA LYS A 107 7.02 -7.96 -4.35
C LYS A 107 5.87 -8.07 -5.31
N ILE A 108 4.76 -7.46 -4.97
CA ILE A 108 3.58 -7.37 -5.83
C ILE A 108 3.23 -5.90 -6.00
N ASN A 109 3.15 -5.46 -7.24
CA ASN A 109 2.81 -4.09 -7.56
C ASN A 109 1.31 -3.94 -7.70
N TYR A 110 0.77 -2.92 -7.03
CA TYR A 110 -0.64 -2.60 -7.00
C TYR A 110 -0.90 -1.22 -7.60
N LEU A 111 -1.99 -1.12 -8.32
CA LEU A 111 -2.68 0.12 -8.58
C LEU A 111 -3.80 0.23 -7.55
N GLU A 112 -3.78 1.26 -6.72
CA GLU A 112 -4.73 1.45 -5.63
C GLU A 112 -5.59 2.69 -5.84
N LEU A 113 -6.86 2.60 -5.49
CA LEU A 113 -7.84 3.67 -5.51
C LEU A 113 -8.41 3.87 -4.09
N PRO A 114 -7.74 4.62 -3.22
CA PRO A 114 -8.30 5.08 -1.97
C PRO A 114 -9.38 6.15 -2.20
N VAL A 115 -10.49 6.08 -1.45
CA VAL A 115 -11.48 7.15 -1.36
C VAL A 115 -11.70 7.45 0.12
N LEU A 116 -11.10 8.53 0.60
CA LEU A 116 -11.02 8.83 2.02
C LEU A 116 -11.91 10.00 2.39
N ALA A 117 -12.70 9.84 3.45
CA ALA A 117 -13.26 10.95 4.17
C ALA A 117 -12.14 11.60 5.00
N LYS A 118 -12.09 12.93 4.99
CA LYS A 118 -11.06 13.72 5.66
C LYS A 118 -11.71 14.77 6.54
N TYR A 119 -11.28 14.81 7.79
CA TYR A 119 -11.64 15.86 8.73
C TYR A 119 -10.41 16.69 9.07
N LYS A 120 -10.50 18.01 8.85
CA LYS A 120 -9.44 18.99 9.05
C LYS A 120 -9.73 19.83 10.28
N PHE A 121 -8.67 20.13 11.07
CA PHE A 121 -8.73 20.98 12.25
C PHE A 121 -7.43 21.76 12.42
N GLY A 122 -7.49 22.86 13.17
CA GLY A 122 -6.33 23.75 13.34
C GLY A 122 -6.61 25.16 12.83
N ASN A 123 -5.59 25.98 12.77
CA ASN A 123 -5.70 27.38 12.39
C ASN A 123 -5.28 27.60 10.93
N GLU A 124 -5.54 28.80 10.42
CA GLU A 124 -5.07 29.23 9.10
C GLU A 124 -3.55 29.04 8.95
N GLY A 125 -3.15 28.48 7.83
CA GLY A 125 -1.76 28.20 7.47
C GLY A 125 -1.29 26.78 7.80
N LEU A 126 -1.50 26.27 9.00
CA LEU A 126 -1.17 24.89 9.39
C LEU A 126 -2.40 24.17 9.91
N ARG A 127 -2.84 23.15 9.17
CA ARG A 127 -3.97 22.30 9.56
C ARG A 127 -3.51 20.88 9.81
N PHE A 128 -4.12 20.24 10.79
CA PHE A 128 -4.03 18.80 11.00
C PHE A 128 -5.25 18.11 10.41
N ASN A 129 -5.12 16.84 10.10
CA ASN A 129 -6.25 16.08 9.59
C ASN A 129 -6.22 14.63 10.05
N VAL A 130 -7.39 14.02 10.05
CA VAL A 130 -7.58 12.58 10.14
C VAL A 130 -8.32 12.11 8.91
N THR A 131 -7.96 10.94 8.41
CA THR A 131 -8.55 10.34 7.20
C THR A 131 -9.00 8.94 7.49
N ALA A 132 -10.12 8.52 6.88
CA ALA A 132 -10.55 7.14 6.92
C ALA A 132 -11.36 6.82 5.66
N GLY A 133 -11.26 5.59 5.14
CA GLY A 133 -12.07 5.17 4.00
C GLY A 133 -11.62 3.87 3.37
N PRO A 134 -12.39 3.39 2.37
CA PRO A 134 -12.08 2.20 1.61
C PRO A 134 -10.91 2.44 0.64
N VAL A 135 -10.21 1.35 0.35
CA VAL A 135 -9.15 1.28 -0.66
C VAL A 135 -9.43 0.07 -1.54
N LEU A 136 -9.50 0.28 -2.84
CA LEU A 136 -9.57 -0.78 -3.83
C LEU A 136 -8.19 -0.92 -4.47
N GLY A 137 -7.60 -2.10 -4.40
CA GLY A 137 -6.29 -2.41 -4.97
C GLY A 137 -6.42 -3.43 -6.10
N TYR A 138 -5.63 -3.27 -7.15
CA TYR A 138 -5.50 -4.25 -8.22
C TYR A 138 -4.03 -4.62 -8.42
N ALA A 139 -3.70 -5.91 -8.21
CA ALA A 139 -2.36 -6.44 -8.42
C ALA A 139 -2.05 -6.51 -9.93
N THR A 140 -1.03 -5.79 -10.35
CA THR A 140 -0.63 -5.69 -11.76
C THR A 140 0.39 -6.75 -12.14
N ASN A 141 1.45 -6.90 -11.35
CA ASN A 141 2.52 -7.88 -11.57
C ASN A 141 3.20 -8.27 -10.25
N GLY A 142 3.85 -9.41 -10.24
CA GLY A 142 4.64 -9.92 -9.13
C GLY A 142 6.10 -10.17 -9.52
N GLN A 143 7.01 -10.02 -8.56
CA GLN A 143 8.44 -10.28 -8.69
C GLN A 143 8.98 -10.95 -7.43
N LEU A 144 9.81 -11.97 -7.62
CA LEU A 144 10.58 -12.61 -6.57
C LEU A 144 12.05 -12.22 -6.73
N ASP A 145 12.62 -11.57 -5.73
CA ASP A 145 14.04 -11.23 -5.65
C ASP A 145 14.70 -12.19 -4.66
N THR A 146 15.53 -13.08 -5.13
CA THR A 146 16.31 -13.99 -4.29
C THR A 146 17.77 -13.53 -4.22
N ARG A 147 18.28 -13.37 -3.01
CA ARG A 147 19.69 -13.05 -2.72
C ARG A 147 20.30 -14.14 -1.87
N ALA A 148 21.45 -14.64 -2.27
CA ALA A 148 22.27 -15.49 -1.43
C ALA A 148 23.43 -14.66 -0.87
N ASN A 149 23.54 -14.61 0.45
CA ASN A 149 24.65 -13.97 1.16
C ASN A 149 25.58 -15.09 1.60
N LEU A 150 26.71 -15.21 0.95
CA LEU A 150 27.85 -15.99 1.40
C LEU A 150 28.93 -14.99 1.84
N LEU A 151 30.18 -15.37 1.91
CA LEU A 151 31.32 -14.45 2.15
C LEU A 151 31.32 -13.24 1.18
N PHE A 152 30.59 -13.31 0.07
CA PHE A 152 30.37 -12.25 -0.93
C PHE A 152 28.90 -12.16 -1.29
N ASP A 153 28.41 -10.93 -1.47
CA ASP A 153 27.04 -10.68 -1.94
C ASP A 153 26.89 -11.12 -3.40
N ILE A 154 26.06 -12.12 -3.65
CA ILE A 154 25.72 -12.56 -5.00
C ILE A 154 24.59 -11.66 -5.52
N ASN A 155 24.72 -11.18 -6.77
CA ASN A 155 23.71 -10.37 -7.41
C ASN A 155 22.33 -11.03 -7.32
N PRO A 156 21.26 -10.25 -6.99
CA PRO A 156 19.94 -10.81 -6.82
C PRO A 156 19.42 -11.41 -8.13
N ILE A 157 18.91 -12.62 -8.05
CA ILE A 157 18.15 -13.25 -9.14
C ILE A 157 16.73 -12.73 -9.05
N LYS A 158 16.26 -12.06 -10.11
CA LYS A 158 14.91 -11.54 -10.23
C LYS A 158 14.09 -12.46 -11.12
N THR A 159 12.99 -12.97 -10.60
CA THR A 159 12.06 -13.83 -11.32
C THR A 159 10.68 -13.20 -11.33
N ASN A 160 10.06 -13.06 -12.48
CA ASN A 160 8.67 -12.60 -12.55
C ASN A 160 7.76 -13.72 -12.06
N ILE A 161 6.77 -13.32 -11.26
CA ILE A 161 5.74 -14.21 -10.74
C ILE A 161 4.52 -14.11 -11.65
N ASP A 162 4.09 -15.23 -12.19
CA ASP A 162 2.80 -15.32 -12.86
C ASP A 162 1.69 -15.44 -11.82
N LEU A 163 1.00 -14.32 -11.59
CA LEU A 163 -0.05 -14.23 -10.58
C LEU A 163 -1.26 -15.11 -10.92
N ASP A 164 -1.53 -15.32 -12.22
CA ASP A 164 -2.67 -16.15 -12.67
C ASP A 164 -2.36 -17.63 -12.46
N ALA A 165 -1.14 -18.06 -12.77
CA ALA A 165 -0.69 -19.43 -12.53
C ALA A 165 -0.71 -19.80 -11.02
N LEU A 166 -0.56 -18.81 -10.14
CA LEU A 166 -0.62 -18.99 -8.70
C LEU A 166 -2.03 -18.86 -8.13
N ASN A 167 -3.08 -18.65 -8.94
CA ASN A 167 -4.43 -18.34 -8.45
C ASN A 167 -4.47 -17.15 -7.47
N TYR A 168 -3.61 -16.15 -7.70
CA TYR A 168 -3.55 -14.96 -6.88
C TYR A 168 -4.79 -14.09 -7.10
N GLU A 169 -5.50 -13.73 -6.03
CA GLU A 169 -6.64 -12.80 -6.14
C GLU A 169 -6.14 -11.39 -6.40
N ARG A 170 -6.29 -10.92 -7.65
CA ARG A 170 -5.76 -9.61 -8.06
C ARG A 170 -6.51 -8.43 -7.46
N LEU A 171 -7.79 -8.62 -7.09
CA LEU A 171 -8.61 -7.56 -6.50
C LEU A 171 -8.50 -7.61 -4.97
N GLU A 172 -7.99 -6.55 -4.37
CA GLU A 172 -7.89 -6.37 -2.93
C GLU A 172 -8.85 -5.28 -2.45
N ILE A 173 -9.64 -5.59 -1.44
CA ILE A 173 -10.47 -4.63 -0.71
C ILE A 173 -9.85 -4.43 0.66
N SER A 174 -9.61 -3.17 1.01
CA SER A 174 -9.01 -2.79 2.29
C SER A 174 -9.63 -1.50 2.83
N ALA A 175 -9.36 -1.20 4.10
CA ALA A 175 -9.68 0.09 4.71
C ALA A 175 -8.39 0.78 5.14
N SER A 176 -8.39 2.09 5.04
CA SER A 176 -7.31 2.96 5.49
C SER A 176 -7.79 3.90 6.59
N ILE A 177 -6.95 4.10 7.60
CA ILE A 177 -7.09 5.17 8.59
C ILE A 177 -5.74 5.88 8.72
N GLY A 178 -5.77 7.21 8.86
CA GLY A 178 -4.53 7.98 8.94
C GLY A 178 -4.70 9.33 9.59
N ALA A 179 -3.56 9.96 9.82
CA ALA A 179 -3.46 11.33 10.30
C ALA A 179 -2.38 12.07 9.51
N GLY A 180 -2.53 13.37 9.38
CA GLY A 180 -1.61 14.19 8.63
C GLY A 180 -1.63 15.65 9.03
N MET A 181 -0.77 16.41 8.35
CA MET A 181 -0.70 17.86 8.45
C MET A 181 -0.60 18.47 7.07
N GLU A 182 -1.11 19.68 6.93
CA GLU A 182 -1.13 20.46 5.71
C GLU A 182 -0.70 21.88 6.02
N TYR A 183 0.16 22.43 5.16
CA TYR A 183 0.60 23.80 5.23
C TYR A 183 0.23 24.53 3.95
N GLU A 184 -0.54 25.61 4.07
CA GLU A 184 -0.98 26.42 2.94
C GLU A 184 0.18 27.27 2.41
N THR A 185 0.40 27.23 1.09
CA THR A 185 1.52 27.92 0.38
C THR A 185 0.98 28.76 -0.75
N GLY A 186 0.18 29.79 -0.47
CA GLY A 186 -0.35 30.66 -1.52
C GLY A 186 -1.30 29.92 -2.49
N ASN A 187 -0.79 29.31 -3.56
CA ASN A 187 -1.61 28.67 -4.59
C ASN A 187 -1.87 27.18 -4.34
N GLY A 188 -1.42 26.63 -3.21
CA GLY A 188 -1.58 25.19 -2.94
C GLY A 188 -1.24 24.82 -1.51
N GLN A 189 -1.04 23.54 -1.28
CA GLN A 189 -0.85 22.95 0.04
C GLN A 189 0.27 21.91 0.01
N LEU A 190 1.28 22.10 0.83
CA LEU A 190 2.26 21.05 1.16
C LEU A 190 1.64 20.18 2.23
N PHE A 191 1.71 18.86 2.10
CA PHE A 191 1.13 17.95 3.09
C PHE A 191 2.04 16.77 3.40
N ALA A 192 1.88 16.24 4.60
CA ALA A 192 2.46 14.97 5.03
C ALA A 192 1.38 14.15 5.75
N ASP A 193 1.34 12.86 5.50
CA ASP A 193 0.41 11.95 6.16
C ASP A 193 1.06 10.61 6.52
N ALA A 194 0.56 10.01 7.60
CA ALA A 194 0.85 8.65 8.01
C ALA A 194 -0.46 7.85 8.04
N ARG A 195 -0.45 6.63 7.47
CA ARG A 195 -1.63 5.79 7.32
C ARG A 195 -1.36 4.35 7.69
N TYR A 196 -2.37 3.73 8.27
CA TYR A 196 -2.47 2.29 8.41
C TYR A 196 -3.52 1.78 7.44
N VAL A 197 -3.19 0.69 6.74
CA VAL A 197 -4.08 -0.01 5.80
C VAL A 197 -4.29 -1.43 6.28
N HIS A 198 -5.55 -1.87 6.33
CA HIS A 198 -5.96 -3.21 6.71
C HIS A 198 -6.73 -3.87 5.57
N GLY A 199 -6.17 -4.95 5.02
CA GLY A 199 -6.78 -5.75 3.97
C GLY A 199 -7.84 -6.71 4.52
N PHE A 200 -8.96 -6.82 3.83
CA PHE A 200 -10.04 -7.75 4.14
C PHE A 200 -10.09 -8.93 3.17
N SER A 201 -9.55 -8.74 1.97
CA SER A 201 -9.52 -9.81 0.95
C SER A 201 -8.41 -10.80 1.25
N ASP A 202 -8.71 -12.08 1.09
CA ASP A 202 -7.71 -13.13 1.09
C ASP A 202 -6.95 -13.08 -0.25
N LEU A 203 -5.62 -13.08 -0.17
CA LEU A 203 -4.74 -12.93 -1.32
C LEU A 203 -4.60 -14.23 -2.14
N TYR A 204 -4.99 -15.35 -1.57
CA TYR A 204 -4.79 -16.67 -2.15
C TYR A 204 -6.02 -17.55 -1.97
N ASN A 205 -6.48 -18.13 -3.05
CA ASN A 205 -7.61 -19.05 -3.05
C ASN A 205 -7.06 -20.47 -3.26
N ALA A 206 -6.58 -21.11 -2.17
CA ALA A 206 -6.10 -22.47 -2.23
C ALA A 206 -7.25 -23.45 -1.96
N PRO A 207 -7.58 -24.36 -2.89
CA PRO A 207 -8.72 -25.28 -2.73
C PRO A 207 -8.53 -26.37 -1.66
N VAL A 208 -7.33 -26.47 -1.05
CA VAL A 208 -6.96 -27.60 -0.17
C VAL A 208 -6.50 -27.15 1.22
N VAL A 209 -6.12 -25.88 1.41
CA VAL A 209 -5.63 -25.35 2.70
C VAL A 209 -6.22 -23.97 2.92
N ASP A 210 -6.96 -23.75 4.00
CA ASP A 210 -7.46 -22.44 4.42
C ASP A 210 -6.30 -21.54 4.90
N LEU A 211 -5.47 -21.08 3.95
CA LEU A 211 -4.43 -20.10 4.20
C LEU A 211 -5.01 -18.70 3.92
N ASN A 212 -5.60 -18.10 4.94
CA ASN A 212 -6.03 -16.71 4.86
C ASN A 212 -4.81 -15.80 5.00
N LEU A 213 -4.29 -15.33 3.87
CA LEU A 213 -3.20 -14.36 3.79
C LEU A 213 -3.79 -12.98 3.50
N ARG A 214 -3.61 -12.02 4.41
CA ARG A 214 -4.11 -10.65 4.25
C ARG A 214 -2.99 -9.65 4.34
N ASN A 215 -3.06 -8.61 3.51
CA ASN A 215 -2.12 -7.50 3.56
C ASN A 215 -2.47 -6.55 4.71
N ARG A 216 -1.47 -6.13 5.44
CA ARG A 216 -1.51 -4.97 6.33
C ARG A 216 -0.33 -4.06 6.01
N GLY A 217 -0.43 -2.78 6.31
CA GLY A 217 0.71 -1.93 6.11
C GLY A 217 0.59 -0.55 6.74
N VAL A 218 1.75 0.08 6.85
CA VAL A 218 1.89 1.46 7.32
C VAL A 218 2.61 2.25 6.25
N GLY A 219 2.06 3.40 5.89
CA GLY A 219 2.64 4.32 4.93
C GLY A 219 2.90 5.68 5.54
N ILE A 220 4.01 6.32 5.13
CA ILE A 220 4.28 7.73 5.40
C ILE A 220 4.53 8.40 4.06
N THR A 221 3.79 9.45 3.76
CA THR A 221 3.87 10.14 2.47
C THR A 221 3.96 11.64 2.66
N VAL A 222 4.58 12.30 1.68
CA VAL A 222 4.60 13.75 1.52
C VAL A 222 4.13 14.10 0.12
N GLY A 223 3.55 15.26 -0.05
CA GLY A 223 3.06 15.69 -1.35
C GLY A 223 2.72 17.17 -1.40
N TYR A 224 2.32 17.58 -2.60
CA TYR A 224 1.87 18.94 -2.85
C TYR A 224 0.61 18.91 -3.71
N ARG A 225 -0.38 19.74 -3.36
CA ARG A 225 -1.62 19.95 -4.11
C ARG A 225 -1.74 21.40 -4.51
N VAL A 226 -2.25 21.65 -5.72
CA VAL A 226 -2.58 22.97 -6.26
C VAL A 226 -4.10 23.15 -6.19
N ASN A 227 -4.55 24.31 -5.72
CA ASN A 227 -5.95 24.69 -5.74
C ASN A 227 -6.38 25.06 -7.18
N LEU A 228 -7.55 24.58 -7.61
CA LEU A 228 -8.12 24.80 -8.94
C LEU A 228 -9.19 25.89 -8.90
#